data_98dc160b98ca47bd55f43a18d6e082b4
#
_entry.id   98dc160b98ca47bd55f43a18d6e082b4
#
_cell.length_a   1.000
_cell.length_b   1.000
_cell.length_c   1.000
_cell.angle_alpha   90.00
_cell.angle_beta   90.00
_cell.angle_gamma   90.00
#
_symmetry.space_group_name_H-M   'P 1'
#
loop_
_entity.id
_entity.type
_entity.pdbx_description
1 polymer ?
#
loop_
_entity_poly.entity_id
_entity_poly.type
_entity_poly.pdbx_seq_one_letter_code
_entity_poly.pdbx_strand_id
1 'polypeptide(L)'
;PSHRALDKASELSKGESKIGSTLKGIGPAYMDKTGRNALRVGDLLSKNFISKYIALRMKHQKILDSYNFNEDISEMETEFFEALEFLKTLNIINCEYFINEQISKGKKVLAEGAQGSMLDIDFGTFPFVTSSNTISAGVCTGLGISPKLIGEVFGISKAYCTRVGSGPFPTELHDAKGEELRKIGSEFGATTGRPRRCGWIDLVALKYTCMINGVTQIIMTKADILDSFKELELGVAYEMEGKQIEYVPF
;
A
#
# COMPACT_ATOMS: atom_id res chain seq x y z
N PRO A 1 4.69 10.92 14.43
CA PRO A 1 3.81 10.72 15.61
C PRO A 1 2.37 11.15 15.33
N SER A 2 2.09 12.45 15.09
CA SER A 2 0.75 12.98 14.95
C SER A 2 -0.05 12.41 13.75
N HIS A 3 0.59 11.99 12.66
CA HIS A 3 -0.09 11.25 11.59
C HIS A 3 -0.67 9.91 12.06
N ARG A 4 0.02 9.20 12.97
CA ARG A 4 -0.50 7.94 13.54
C ARG A 4 -1.71 8.19 14.42
N ALA A 5 -1.69 9.25 15.23
CA ALA A 5 -2.83 9.67 16.04
C ALA A 5 -4.04 10.06 15.16
N LEU A 6 -3.82 10.81 14.08
CA LEU A 6 -4.87 11.16 13.09
C LEU A 6 -5.46 9.92 12.41
N ASP A 7 -4.64 8.95 12.00
CA ASP A 7 -5.08 7.70 11.39
C ASP A 7 -6.00 6.93 12.34
N LYS A 8 -5.58 6.81 13.61
CA LYS A 8 -6.36 6.16 14.67
C LYS A 8 -7.68 6.88 14.95
N ALA A 9 -7.65 8.22 15.08
CA ALA A 9 -8.84 9.02 15.30
C ALA A 9 -9.85 8.90 14.15
N SER A 10 -9.37 8.98 12.90
CA SER A 10 -10.18 8.83 11.70
C SER A 10 -10.81 7.43 11.59
N GLU A 11 -10.05 6.37 11.84
CA GLU A 11 -10.59 5.01 11.81
C GLU A 11 -11.64 4.78 12.92
N LEU A 12 -11.40 5.30 14.13
CA LEU A 12 -12.37 5.20 15.23
C LEU A 12 -13.66 5.95 14.92
N SER A 13 -13.58 7.12 14.29
CA SER A 13 -14.75 7.93 13.94
C SER A 13 -15.68 7.26 12.90
N LYS A 14 -15.16 6.34 12.08
CA LYS A 14 -15.94 5.64 11.04
C LYS A 14 -16.81 4.51 11.59
N GLY A 15 -16.62 4.08 12.85
CA GLY A 15 -17.41 2.99 13.44
C GLY A 15 -17.33 1.70 12.61
N GLU A 16 -18.47 1.23 12.13
CA GLU A 16 -18.57 0.00 11.30
C GLU A 16 -18.01 0.18 9.88
N SER A 17 -17.95 1.41 9.38
CA SER A 17 -17.45 1.75 8.05
C SER A 17 -15.92 1.83 7.98
N LYS A 18 -15.19 1.23 8.92
CA LYS A 18 -13.73 1.21 8.94
C LYS A 18 -13.16 0.60 7.67
N ILE A 19 -12.14 1.25 7.12
CA ILE A 19 -11.36 0.72 5.97
C ILE A 19 -10.45 -0.41 6.43
N GLY A 20 -10.03 -0.41 7.68
CA GLY A 20 -9.10 -1.37 8.27
C GLY A 20 -7.65 -0.94 8.11
N SER A 21 -7.37 0.36 8.28
CA SER A 21 -6.01 0.92 8.29
C SER A 21 -5.07 0.14 9.22
N THR A 22 -3.78 0.15 8.88
CA THR A 22 -2.71 -0.40 9.74
C THR A 22 -2.33 0.54 10.87
N LEU A 23 -2.95 1.70 10.98
CA LEU A 23 -2.71 2.75 11.98
C LEU A 23 -1.25 3.25 12.00
N LYS A 24 -0.60 3.24 10.84
CA LYS A 24 0.78 3.74 10.68
C LYS A 24 0.85 5.19 10.20
N GLY A 25 -0.30 5.85 10.01
CA GLY A 25 -0.38 7.25 9.64
C GLY A 25 -0.17 7.54 8.15
N ILE A 26 -0.25 6.52 7.29
CA ILE A 26 0.03 6.67 5.85
C ILE A 26 -1.01 7.56 5.17
N GLY A 27 -2.31 7.35 5.43
CA GLY A 27 -3.38 8.18 4.88
C GLY A 27 -3.19 9.66 5.20
N PRO A 28 -3.12 10.06 6.47
CA PRO A 28 -2.86 11.45 6.86
C PRO A 28 -1.56 12.04 6.30
N ALA A 29 -0.49 11.23 6.17
CA ALA A 29 0.77 11.70 5.56
C ALA A 29 0.59 12.04 4.06
N TYR A 30 -0.18 11.24 3.32
CA TYR A 30 -0.52 11.54 1.93
C TYR A 30 -1.46 12.73 1.80
N MET A 31 -2.41 12.92 2.73
CA MET A 31 -3.23 14.13 2.79
C MET A 31 -2.37 15.38 2.92
N ASP A 32 -1.36 15.36 3.79
CA ASP A 32 -0.42 16.47 3.94
C ASP A 32 0.47 16.66 2.72
N LYS A 33 0.92 15.58 2.10
CA LYS A 33 1.69 15.64 0.84
C LYS A 33 0.89 16.36 -0.24
N THR A 34 -0.35 15.92 -0.48
CA THR A 34 -1.23 16.52 -1.50
C THR A 34 -1.68 17.93 -1.12
N GLY A 35 -1.91 18.16 0.19
CA GLY A 35 -2.19 19.48 0.76
C GLY A 35 -0.98 20.42 0.82
N ARG A 36 0.21 19.96 0.44
CA ARG A 36 1.48 20.72 0.42
C ARG A 36 1.93 21.20 1.80
N ASN A 37 1.61 20.47 2.84
CA ASN A 37 1.98 20.75 4.22
C ASN A 37 3.00 19.75 4.79
N ALA A 38 3.30 18.67 4.04
CA ALA A 38 4.16 17.60 4.51
C ALA A 38 5.60 18.06 4.75
N LEU A 39 6.22 17.48 5.77
CA LEU A 39 7.67 17.48 5.90
C LEU A 39 8.29 16.56 4.84
N ARG A 40 9.40 16.99 4.27
CA ARG A 40 10.19 16.22 3.32
C ARG A 40 11.52 15.82 3.98
N VAL A 41 12.11 14.72 3.49
CA VAL A 41 13.43 14.27 4.01
C VAL A 41 14.47 15.37 3.94
N GLY A 42 14.48 16.16 2.85
CA GLY A 42 15.39 17.30 2.70
C GLY A 42 15.20 18.42 3.75
N ASP A 43 14.03 18.51 4.39
CA ASP A 43 13.79 19.49 5.46
C ASP A 43 14.69 19.23 6.68
N LEU A 44 15.14 17.99 6.90
CA LEU A 44 16.05 17.63 7.99
C LEU A 44 17.38 18.42 7.95
N LEU A 45 17.79 18.85 6.77
CA LEU A 45 19.00 19.65 6.55
C LEU A 45 18.72 21.16 6.71
N SER A 46 17.46 21.55 6.91
CA SER A 46 17.05 22.94 7.04
C SER A 46 17.06 23.41 8.48
N LYS A 47 17.54 24.64 8.71
CA LYS A 47 17.46 25.33 10.01
C LYS A 47 16.00 25.49 10.49
N ASN A 48 15.04 25.43 9.58
CA ASN A 48 13.62 25.65 9.85
C ASN A 48 12.85 24.34 10.12
N PHE A 49 13.54 23.19 10.22
CA PHE A 49 12.90 21.89 10.40
C PHE A 49 11.95 21.87 11.62
N ILE A 50 12.45 22.31 12.78
CA ILE A 50 11.69 22.29 14.04
C ILE A 50 10.44 23.19 13.92
N SER A 51 10.55 24.37 13.35
CA SER A 51 9.40 25.27 13.19
C SER A 51 8.35 24.68 12.24
N LYS A 52 8.76 24.03 11.16
CA LYS A 52 7.86 23.30 10.26
C LYS A 52 7.17 22.13 10.95
N TYR A 53 7.91 21.36 11.75
CA TYR A 53 7.36 20.24 12.52
C TYR A 53 6.29 20.73 13.51
N ILE A 54 6.60 21.79 14.28
CA ILE A 54 5.66 22.38 15.24
C ILE A 54 4.39 22.87 14.53
N ALA A 55 4.53 23.57 13.41
CA ALA A 55 3.39 24.07 12.63
C ALA A 55 2.49 22.91 12.16
N LEU A 56 3.09 21.83 11.66
CA LEU A 56 2.37 20.63 11.25
C LEU A 56 1.67 19.95 12.43
N ARG A 57 2.35 19.80 13.55
CA ARG A 57 1.79 19.23 14.79
C ARG A 57 0.60 20.04 15.31
N MET A 58 0.70 21.37 15.28
CA MET A 58 -0.39 22.27 15.70
C MET A 58 -1.62 22.16 14.76
N LYS A 59 -1.39 22.02 13.46
CA LYS A 59 -2.45 21.73 12.47
C LYS A 59 -3.15 20.42 12.83
N HIS A 60 -2.37 19.37 13.11
CA HIS A 60 -2.92 18.05 13.44
C HIS A 60 -3.69 18.07 14.76
N GLN A 61 -3.21 18.82 15.76
CA GLN A 61 -3.93 18.95 17.03
C GLN A 61 -5.33 19.49 16.84
N LYS A 62 -5.50 20.55 16.03
CA LYS A 62 -6.84 21.11 15.71
C LYS A 62 -7.77 20.07 15.08
N ILE A 63 -7.24 19.18 14.24
CA ILE A 63 -8.02 18.11 13.63
C ILE A 63 -8.36 17.03 14.67
N LEU A 64 -7.42 16.65 15.53
CA LEU A 64 -7.67 15.71 16.62
C LEU A 64 -8.72 16.24 17.60
N ASP A 65 -8.67 17.54 17.90
CA ASP A 65 -9.67 18.20 18.76
C ASP A 65 -11.08 18.09 18.13
N SER A 66 -11.20 18.20 16.81
CA SER A 66 -12.48 18.04 16.12
C SER A 66 -13.04 16.61 16.16
N TYR A 67 -12.17 15.62 16.36
CA TYR A 67 -12.55 14.22 16.62
C TYR A 67 -12.82 13.94 18.10
N ASN A 68 -12.66 14.91 19.00
CA ASN A 68 -12.62 14.70 20.45
C ASN A 68 -11.61 13.60 20.85
N PHE A 69 -10.51 13.51 20.14
CA PHE A 69 -9.50 12.49 20.32
C PHE A 69 -8.26 13.07 20.98
N ASN A 70 -7.95 12.54 22.16
CA ASN A 70 -6.77 12.93 22.93
C ASN A 70 -5.92 11.70 23.21
N GLU A 71 -4.71 11.68 22.67
CA GLU A 71 -3.70 10.64 22.89
C GLU A 71 -2.37 11.32 23.17
N ASP A 72 -1.71 10.90 24.24
CA ASP A 72 -0.34 11.34 24.50
C ASP A 72 0.60 10.70 23.48
N ILE A 73 1.25 11.54 22.69
CA ILE A 73 2.21 11.13 21.65
C ILE A 73 3.66 11.44 22.02
N SER A 74 3.93 11.84 23.26
CA SER A 74 5.26 12.31 23.70
C SER A 74 6.34 11.25 23.56
N GLU A 75 6.04 10.00 23.90
CA GLU A 75 6.96 8.88 23.70
C GLU A 75 7.26 8.67 22.20
N MET A 76 6.24 8.66 21.35
CA MET A 76 6.42 8.56 19.89
C MET A 76 7.20 9.75 19.33
N GLU A 77 7.07 10.95 19.90
CA GLU A 77 7.86 12.12 19.52
C GLU A 77 9.33 11.95 19.88
N THR A 78 9.61 11.42 21.07
CA THR A 78 10.98 11.12 21.50
C THR A 78 11.65 10.13 20.53
N GLU A 79 11.03 8.98 20.31
CA GLU A 79 11.51 7.99 19.34
C GLU A 79 11.70 8.57 17.92
N PHE A 80 10.77 9.42 17.49
CA PHE A 80 10.85 10.08 16.20
C PHE A 80 12.07 10.98 16.09
N PHE A 81 12.35 11.81 17.09
CA PHE A 81 13.51 12.70 17.07
C PHE A 81 14.83 11.93 17.17
N GLU A 82 14.90 10.86 17.95
CA GLU A 82 16.06 9.96 17.97
C GLU A 82 16.30 9.32 16.59
N ALA A 83 15.24 8.84 15.94
CA ALA A 83 15.34 8.30 14.58
C ALA A 83 15.79 9.34 13.55
N LEU A 84 15.42 10.62 13.72
CA LEU A 84 15.89 11.70 12.84
C LEU A 84 17.39 11.95 12.98
N GLU A 85 17.95 11.87 14.20
CA GLU A 85 19.40 11.99 14.38
C GLU A 85 20.15 10.85 13.66
N PHE A 86 19.62 9.63 13.73
CA PHE A 86 20.15 8.53 12.94
C PHE A 86 20.04 8.80 11.42
N LEU A 87 18.90 9.30 10.93
CA LEU A 87 18.72 9.62 9.50
C LEU A 87 19.70 10.67 8.99
N LYS A 88 20.13 11.63 9.82
CA LYS A 88 21.14 12.63 9.46
C LYS A 88 22.52 12.03 9.20
N THR A 89 22.80 10.83 9.71
CA THR A 89 24.06 10.13 9.46
C THR A 89 24.10 9.43 8.10
N LEU A 90 22.94 9.28 7.45
CA LEU A 90 22.81 8.64 6.16
C LEU A 90 23.08 9.63 5.02
N ASN A 91 23.44 9.08 3.86
CA ASN A 91 23.65 9.89 2.66
C ASN A 91 22.29 10.29 2.05
N ILE A 92 21.84 11.52 2.34
CA ILE A 92 20.63 12.10 1.77
C ILE A 92 20.97 12.69 0.40
N ILE A 93 20.32 12.21 -0.65
CA ILE A 93 20.58 12.57 -2.04
C ILE A 93 19.36 13.18 -2.73
N ASN A 94 19.59 13.87 -3.84
CA ASN A 94 18.53 14.22 -4.80
C ASN A 94 18.28 13.00 -5.69
N CYS A 95 17.23 12.23 -5.33
CA CYS A 95 16.96 10.91 -5.91
C CYS A 95 16.81 10.97 -7.43
N GLU A 96 16.05 11.94 -7.95
CA GLU A 96 15.80 12.12 -9.37
C GLU A 96 17.09 12.34 -10.19
N TYR A 97 18.02 13.13 -9.70
CA TYR A 97 19.32 13.32 -10.36
C TYR A 97 20.19 12.07 -10.28
N PHE A 98 20.28 11.49 -9.08
CA PHE A 98 21.12 10.31 -8.87
C PHE A 98 20.68 9.13 -9.73
N ILE A 99 19.38 8.80 -9.73
CA ILE A 99 18.86 7.64 -10.45
C ILE A 99 19.01 7.84 -11.98
N ASN A 100 18.64 9.01 -12.50
CA ASN A 100 18.79 9.29 -13.93
C ASN A 100 20.26 9.24 -14.37
N GLU A 101 21.17 9.72 -13.55
CA GLU A 101 22.61 9.60 -13.81
C GLU A 101 23.07 8.14 -13.83
N GLN A 102 22.65 7.31 -12.86
CA GLN A 102 23.02 5.90 -12.86
C GLN A 102 22.48 5.17 -14.11
N ILE A 103 21.25 5.44 -14.50
CA ILE A 103 20.65 4.87 -15.73
C ILE A 103 21.44 5.33 -16.97
N SER A 104 21.79 6.61 -17.08
CA SER A 104 22.58 7.13 -18.22
C SER A 104 23.98 6.51 -18.32
N LYS A 105 24.53 6.05 -17.21
CA LYS A 105 25.78 5.28 -17.12
C LYS A 105 25.61 3.79 -17.43
N GLY A 106 24.42 3.36 -17.86
CA GLY A 106 24.11 1.97 -18.18
C GLY A 106 23.92 1.05 -16.96
N LYS A 107 23.75 1.61 -15.76
CA LYS A 107 23.46 0.80 -14.57
C LYS A 107 22.04 0.26 -14.63
N LYS A 108 21.86 -0.99 -14.17
CA LYS A 108 20.55 -1.60 -14.00
C LYS A 108 19.95 -1.16 -12.68
N VAL A 109 18.69 -0.75 -12.71
CA VAL A 109 17.92 -0.32 -11.52
C VAL A 109 16.74 -1.25 -11.38
N LEU A 110 16.58 -1.85 -10.21
CA LEU A 110 15.40 -2.61 -9.82
C LEU A 110 14.54 -1.73 -8.93
N ALA A 111 13.31 -1.45 -9.36
CA ALA A 111 12.33 -0.74 -8.56
C ALA A 111 11.33 -1.76 -7.97
N GLU A 112 11.28 -1.85 -6.66
CA GLU A 112 10.32 -2.68 -5.95
C GLU A 112 9.16 -1.82 -5.45
N GLY A 113 7.94 -2.16 -5.89
CA GLY A 113 6.71 -1.55 -5.38
C GLY A 113 6.31 -2.11 -4.02
N ALA A 114 5.30 -1.51 -3.42
CA ALA A 114 4.72 -1.96 -2.16
C ALA A 114 3.21 -2.22 -2.33
N GLN A 115 2.62 -2.96 -1.40
CA GLN A 115 1.20 -3.36 -1.38
C GLN A 115 0.84 -4.26 -2.58
N GLY A 116 -0.11 -3.82 -3.41
CA GLY A 116 -0.55 -4.55 -4.60
C GLY A 116 -1.47 -3.70 -5.45
N SER A 117 -1.60 -4.04 -6.73
CA SER A 117 -2.28 -3.21 -7.73
C SER A 117 -3.75 -2.93 -7.40
N MET A 118 -4.47 -3.89 -6.81
CA MET A 118 -5.87 -3.69 -6.38
C MET A 118 -6.01 -2.77 -5.15
N LEU A 119 -4.90 -2.35 -4.55
CA LEU A 119 -4.84 -1.35 -3.47
C LEU A 119 -4.39 0.03 -3.96
N ASP A 120 -4.17 0.22 -5.26
CA ASP A 120 -3.81 1.53 -5.84
C ASP A 120 -4.90 2.57 -5.58
N ILE A 121 -4.51 3.80 -5.26
CA ILE A 121 -5.44 4.88 -4.90
C ILE A 121 -6.39 5.25 -6.05
N ASP A 122 -5.93 5.13 -7.29
CA ASP A 122 -6.68 5.53 -8.48
C ASP A 122 -7.35 4.33 -9.16
N PHE A 123 -6.69 3.17 -9.21
CA PHE A 123 -7.10 2.00 -10.00
C PHE A 123 -7.43 0.77 -9.15
N GLY A 124 -7.36 0.88 -7.83
CA GLY A 124 -7.73 -0.19 -6.91
C GLY A 124 -9.22 -0.20 -6.56
N THR A 125 -9.58 -1.06 -5.62
CA THR A 125 -10.97 -1.23 -5.13
C THR A 125 -11.36 -0.13 -4.16
N PHE A 126 -11.43 1.12 -4.63
CA PHE A 126 -11.82 2.27 -3.80
C PHE A 126 -13.18 2.06 -3.12
N PRO A 127 -13.38 2.43 -1.84
CA PRO A 127 -12.44 3.14 -0.96
C PRO A 127 -11.45 2.23 -0.19
N PHE A 128 -11.44 0.93 -0.43
CA PHE A 128 -10.62 -0.06 0.28
C PHE A 128 -9.24 -0.19 -0.36
N VAL A 129 -8.51 0.91 -0.39
CA VAL A 129 -7.20 1.09 -1.03
C VAL A 129 -6.19 1.72 -0.06
N THR A 130 -4.91 1.72 -0.44
CA THR A 130 -3.92 2.57 0.22
C THR A 130 -3.93 3.98 -0.39
N SER A 131 -3.29 4.92 0.27
CA SER A 131 -3.25 6.33 -0.20
C SER A 131 -2.14 6.58 -1.24
N SER A 132 -1.48 5.54 -1.72
CA SER A 132 -0.38 5.65 -2.68
C SER A 132 -0.69 4.97 -4.01
N ASN A 133 0.03 5.38 -5.07
CA ASN A 133 0.05 4.63 -6.31
C ASN A 133 0.93 3.39 -6.15
N THR A 134 0.31 2.23 -6.30
CA THR A 134 0.96 0.92 -6.15
C THR A 134 1.23 0.23 -7.48
N ILE A 135 0.68 0.77 -8.58
CA ILE A 135 0.96 0.30 -9.93
C ILE A 135 2.34 0.75 -10.42
N SER A 136 2.84 0.14 -11.49
CA SER A 136 4.18 0.42 -12.05
C SER A 136 4.41 1.90 -12.38
N ALA A 137 3.38 2.66 -12.75
CA ALA A 137 3.46 4.11 -12.97
C ALA A 137 3.94 4.89 -11.72
N GLY A 138 3.71 4.35 -10.51
CA GLY A 138 4.20 4.92 -9.26
C GLY A 138 5.72 5.02 -9.18
N VAL A 139 6.45 4.21 -9.92
CA VAL A 139 7.92 4.28 -10.03
C VAL A 139 8.36 5.61 -10.63
N CYS A 140 7.65 6.10 -11.65
CA CYS A 140 7.99 7.36 -12.31
C CYS A 140 7.89 8.54 -11.34
N THR A 141 6.80 8.63 -10.58
CA THR A 141 6.60 9.72 -9.61
C THR A 141 7.40 9.53 -8.32
N GLY A 142 7.72 8.27 -7.96
CA GLY A 142 8.49 7.94 -6.77
C GLY A 142 9.99 8.21 -6.92
N LEU A 143 10.55 7.89 -8.08
CA LEU A 143 11.98 8.05 -8.36
C LEU A 143 12.32 9.28 -9.22
N GLY A 144 11.33 9.94 -9.81
CA GLY A 144 11.55 11.08 -10.70
C GLY A 144 12.17 10.67 -12.03
N ILE A 145 11.72 9.56 -12.62
CA ILE A 145 12.21 9.07 -13.91
C ILE A 145 11.14 9.17 -15.01
N SER A 146 11.60 9.23 -16.25
CA SER A 146 10.70 9.21 -17.41
C SER A 146 10.01 7.85 -17.56
N PRO A 147 8.70 7.79 -17.89
CA PRO A 147 8.03 6.52 -18.18
C PRO A 147 8.70 5.73 -19.34
N LYS A 148 9.42 6.39 -20.23
CA LYS A 148 10.20 5.73 -21.29
C LYS A 148 11.37 4.89 -20.78
N LEU A 149 11.76 5.04 -19.52
CA LEU A 149 12.85 4.30 -18.88
C LEU A 149 12.35 3.03 -18.17
N ILE A 150 11.03 2.82 -18.08
CA ILE A 150 10.48 1.57 -17.59
C ILE A 150 10.73 0.49 -18.67
N GLY A 151 11.47 -0.53 -18.27
CA GLY A 151 11.73 -1.70 -19.10
C GLY A 151 10.79 -2.85 -18.76
N GLU A 152 11.37 -3.97 -18.31
CA GLU A 152 10.57 -5.12 -17.88
C GLU A 152 9.78 -4.85 -16.63
N VAL A 153 8.52 -5.30 -16.60
CA VAL A 153 7.64 -5.22 -15.45
C VAL A 153 7.27 -6.62 -14.99
N PHE A 154 7.83 -7.03 -13.86
CA PHE A 154 7.56 -8.32 -13.26
C PHE A 154 6.34 -8.23 -12.35
N GLY A 155 5.25 -8.90 -12.72
CA GLY A 155 4.07 -9.08 -11.89
C GLY A 155 4.27 -10.28 -10.95
N ILE A 156 4.30 -10.04 -9.64
CA ILE A 156 4.35 -11.13 -8.66
C ILE A 156 2.91 -11.46 -8.25
N SER A 157 2.49 -12.69 -8.55
CA SER A 157 1.17 -13.21 -8.20
C SER A 157 1.30 -14.48 -7.38
N LYS A 158 0.43 -14.64 -6.40
CA LYS A 158 0.23 -15.95 -5.78
C LYS A 158 -0.64 -16.82 -6.67
N ALA A 159 -0.55 -18.13 -6.52
CA ALA A 159 -1.43 -19.07 -7.19
C ALA A 159 -2.89 -19.04 -6.65
N TYR A 160 -3.15 -18.24 -5.63
CA TYR A 160 -4.46 -17.98 -5.03
C TYR A 160 -4.52 -16.54 -4.54
N CYS A 161 -5.72 -16.04 -4.24
CA CYS A 161 -5.90 -14.67 -3.79
C CYS A 161 -5.92 -14.54 -2.27
N THR A 162 -5.41 -13.40 -1.76
CA THR A 162 -5.52 -13.04 -0.34
C THR A 162 -5.86 -11.57 -0.18
N ARG A 163 -6.62 -11.25 0.87
CA ARG A 163 -6.93 -9.85 1.21
C ARG A 163 -6.87 -9.63 2.73
N VAL A 164 -6.38 -8.48 3.15
CA VAL A 164 -6.48 -7.99 4.54
C VAL A 164 -7.48 -6.83 4.57
N GLY A 165 -8.35 -6.82 5.58
CA GLY A 165 -9.35 -5.77 5.76
C GLY A 165 -10.60 -5.95 4.88
N SER A 166 -11.40 -4.90 4.81
CA SER A 166 -12.66 -4.86 4.09
C SER A 166 -12.47 -4.72 2.58
N GLY A 167 -13.58 -4.75 1.85
CA GLY A 167 -13.61 -4.57 0.41
C GLY A 167 -13.94 -5.85 -0.37
N PRO A 168 -14.17 -5.73 -1.68
CA PRO A 168 -14.63 -6.83 -2.51
C PRO A 168 -13.57 -7.93 -2.63
N PHE A 169 -14.05 -9.17 -2.66
CA PHE A 169 -13.23 -10.35 -2.88
C PHE A 169 -14.09 -11.45 -3.52
N PRO A 170 -14.34 -11.40 -4.83
CA PRO A 170 -15.31 -12.28 -5.50
C PRO A 170 -15.03 -13.78 -5.37
N THR A 171 -13.77 -14.18 -5.27
CA THR A 171 -13.35 -15.58 -5.15
C THR A 171 -13.07 -16.01 -3.71
N GLU A 172 -13.51 -15.23 -2.71
CA GLU A 172 -13.28 -15.57 -1.30
C GLU A 172 -13.96 -16.88 -0.90
N LEU A 173 -13.24 -17.67 -0.13
CA LEU A 173 -13.74 -18.92 0.45
C LEU A 173 -14.09 -18.72 1.92
N HIS A 174 -15.36 -18.94 2.24
CA HIS A 174 -15.92 -18.82 3.60
C HIS A 174 -16.06 -20.17 4.32
N ASP A 175 -15.52 -21.23 3.73
CA ASP A 175 -15.63 -22.60 4.18
C ASP A 175 -14.29 -23.16 4.74
N ALA A 176 -14.28 -24.47 4.99
CA ALA A 176 -13.10 -25.18 5.46
C ALA A 176 -11.91 -25.11 4.50
N LYS A 177 -12.14 -24.97 3.18
CA LYS A 177 -11.08 -24.81 2.18
C LYS A 177 -10.35 -23.48 2.38
N GLY A 178 -11.08 -22.39 2.65
CA GLY A 178 -10.50 -21.09 2.93
C GLY A 178 -9.64 -21.07 4.20
N GLU A 179 -10.09 -21.75 5.25
CA GLU A 179 -9.30 -21.93 6.49
C GLU A 179 -8.06 -22.77 6.28
N GLU A 180 -8.16 -23.85 5.51
CA GLU A 180 -7.03 -24.70 5.15
C GLU A 180 -5.99 -23.92 4.35
N LEU A 181 -6.42 -23.19 3.33
CA LEU A 181 -5.57 -22.33 2.51
C LEU A 181 -4.82 -21.28 3.36
N ARG A 182 -5.51 -20.67 4.33
CA ARG A 182 -4.92 -19.71 5.29
C ARG A 182 -3.84 -20.37 6.15
N LYS A 183 -4.11 -21.57 6.68
CA LYS A 183 -3.19 -22.29 7.57
C LYS A 183 -1.93 -22.76 6.82
N ILE A 184 -2.11 -23.46 5.70
CA ILE A 184 -0.98 -24.01 4.92
C ILE A 184 -0.15 -22.86 4.34
N GLY A 185 -0.83 -21.84 3.79
CA GLY A 185 -0.19 -20.65 3.23
C GLY A 185 0.42 -19.70 4.26
N SER A 186 0.19 -19.94 5.56
CA SER A 186 0.60 -19.02 6.64
C SER A 186 0.13 -17.57 6.38
N GLU A 187 -1.12 -17.43 5.97
CA GLU A 187 -1.68 -16.17 5.50
C GLU A 187 -2.11 -15.28 6.67
N PHE A 188 -1.11 -14.64 7.28
CA PHE A 188 -1.26 -13.64 8.33
C PHE A 188 -0.50 -12.38 7.97
N GLY A 189 -0.98 -11.23 8.43
CA GLY A 189 -0.32 -9.95 8.18
C GLY A 189 1.02 -9.87 8.90
N ALA A 190 2.11 -9.63 8.16
CA ALA A 190 3.46 -9.58 8.73
C ALA A 190 3.61 -8.56 9.86
N THR A 191 2.94 -7.40 9.76
CA THR A 191 3.03 -6.31 10.74
C THR A 191 1.99 -6.43 11.85
N THR A 192 0.78 -6.92 11.53
CA THR A 192 -0.37 -6.87 12.43
C THR A 192 -0.78 -8.24 12.96
N GLY A 193 -0.25 -9.32 12.40
CA GLY A 193 -0.68 -10.71 12.71
C GLY A 193 -2.13 -11.02 12.30
N ARG A 194 -2.85 -10.07 11.67
CA ARG A 194 -4.27 -10.25 11.30
C ARG A 194 -4.41 -11.38 10.28
N PRO A 195 -5.39 -12.31 10.46
CA PRO A 195 -5.66 -13.34 9.49
C PRO A 195 -6.09 -12.70 8.16
N ARG A 196 -5.54 -13.20 7.05
CA ARG A 196 -5.96 -12.80 5.72
C ARG A 196 -7.18 -13.59 5.29
N ARG A 197 -8.07 -12.93 4.57
CA ARG A 197 -9.13 -13.58 3.79
C ARG A 197 -8.45 -14.31 2.64
N CYS A 198 -8.87 -15.52 2.32
CA CYS A 198 -8.26 -16.36 1.29
C CYS A 198 -9.32 -16.82 0.29
N GLY A 199 -8.93 -17.03 -0.95
CA GLY A 199 -9.83 -17.48 -2.01
C GLY A 199 -9.06 -17.95 -3.23
N TRP A 200 -9.78 -18.55 -4.18
CA TRP A 200 -9.19 -19.00 -5.43
C TRP A 200 -8.63 -17.84 -6.26
N ILE A 201 -7.77 -18.16 -7.20
CA ILE A 201 -7.19 -17.15 -8.09
C ILE A 201 -8.31 -16.48 -8.90
N ASP A 202 -8.28 -15.16 -8.96
CA ASP A 202 -9.18 -14.31 -9.72
C ASP A 202 -8.51 -13.87 -11.02
N LEU A 203 -8.85 -14.53 -12.12
CA LEU A 203 -8.24 -14.23 -13.41
C LEU A 203 -8.75 -12.93 -14.03
N VAL A 204 -9.96 -12.45 -13.64
CA VAL A 204 -10.46 -11.15 -14.08
C VAL A 204 -9.61 -10.04 -13.48
N ALA A 205 -9.41 -10.09 -12.16
CA ALA A 205 -8.54 -9.15 -11.46
C ALA A 205 -7.07 -9.27 -11.93
N LEU A 206 -6.57 -10.49 -12.16
CA LEU A 206 -5.20 -10.68 -12.64
C LEU A 206 -4.98 -10.08 -14.03
N LYS A 207 -5.89 -10.32 -14.99
CA LYS A 207 -5.83 -9.69 -16.32
C LYS A 207 -5.86 -8.16 -16.22
N TYR A 208 -6.75 -7.63 -15.41
CA TYR A 208 -6.83 -6.20 -15.16
C TYR A 208 -5.53 -5.64 -14.60
N THR A 209 -4.96 -6.26 -13.57
CA THR A 209 -3.71 -5.79 -12.97
C THR A 209 -2.52 -5.90 -13.93
N CYS A 210 -2.45 -6.94 -14.75
CA CYS A 210 -1.43 -7.05 -15.81
C CYS A 210 -1.56 -5.91 -16.83
N MET A 211 -2.77 -5.58 -17.21
CA MET A 211 -3.04 -4.51 -18.19
C MET A 211 -2.60 -3.14 -17.66
N ILE A 212 -3.04 -2.74 -16.47
CA ILE A 212 -2.75 -1.41 -15.92
C ILE A 212 -1.28 -1.20 -15.54
N ASN A 213 -0.55 -2.29 -15.27
CA ASN A 213 0.88 -2.26 -14.97
C ASN A 213 1.77 -2.44 -16.19
N GLY A 214 1.24 -2.88 -17.32
CA GLY A 214 2.06 -3.27 -18.46
C GLY A 214 2.98 -4.45 -18.14
N VAL A 215 2.47 -5.45 -17.41
CA VAL A 215 3.24 -6.63 -16.98
C VAL A 215 3.77 -7.38 -18.19
N THR A 216 5.08 -7.57 -18.23
CA THR A 216 5.76 -8.32 -19.31
C THR A 216 5.99 -9.78 -18.94
N GLN A 217 6.13 -10.07 -17.64
CA GLN A 217 6.36 -11.41 -17.11
C GLN A 217 5.65 -11.59 -15.76
N ILE A 218 5.02 -12.74 -15.55
CA ILE A 218 4.40 -13.11 -14.28
C ILE A 218 5.28 -14.11 -13.55
N ILE A 219 5.58 -13.82 -12.30
CA ILE A 219 6.21 -14.74 -11.38
C ILE A 219 5.13 -15.28 -10.44
N MET A 220 4.71 -16.52 -10.68
CA MET A 220 3.73 -17.18 -9.82
C MET A 220 4.42 -17.77 -8.60
N THR A 221 3.91 -17.44 -7.42
CA THR A 221 4.43 -17.91 -6.13
C THR A 221 3.40 -18.75 -5.40
N LYS A 222 3.83 -19.51 -4.41
CA LYS A 222 2.97 -20.31 -3.52
C LYS A 222 2.07 -21.32 -4.24
N ALA A 223 2.48 -21.83 -5.41
CA ALA A 223 1.76 -22.90 -6.10
C ALA A 223 1.80 -24.20 -5.29
N ASP A 224 2.87 -24.45 -4.57
CA ASP A 224 3.07 -25.56 -3.64
C ASP A 224 2.00 -25.64 -2.53
N ILE A 225 1.42 -24.52 -2.15
CA ILE A 225 0.33 -24.48 -1.15
C ILE A 225 -0.93 -25.18 -1.64
N LEU A 226 -1.10 -25.25 -2.95
CA LEU A 226 -2.28 -25.87 -3.57
C LEU A 226 -2.19 -27.39 -3.72
N ASP A 227 -1.05 -28.01 -3.43
CA ASP A 227 -0.82 -29.46 -3.60
C ASP A 227 -1.75 -30.33 -2.74
N SER A 228 -2.23 -29.80 -1.61
CA SER A 228 -3.18 -30.52 -0.73
C SER A 228 -4.61 -30.56 -1.25
N PHE A 229 -4.97 -29.71 -2.23
CA PHE A 229 -6.31 -29.60 -2.75
C PHE A 229 -6.53 -30.54 -3.94
N LYS A 230 -7.59 -31.34 -3.88
CA LYS A 230 -7.94 -32.28 -4.96
C LYS A 230 -8.49 -31.59 -6.20
N GLU A 231 -9.15 -30.46 -6.00
CA GLU A 231 -9.79 -29.67 -7.04
C GLU A 231 -9.46 -28.20 -6.80
N LEU A 232 -9.15 -27.49 -7.88
CA LEU A 232 -8.86 -26.05 -7.89
C LEU A 232 -9.90 -25.35 -8.75
N GLU A 233 -10.33 -24.21 -8.29
CA GLU A 233 -11.29 -23.37 -9.02
C GLU A 233 -10.63 -22.05 -9.43
N LEU A 234 -11.10 -21.47 -10.53
CA LEU A 234 -10.58 -20.24 -11.10
C LEU A 234 -11.73 -19.26 -11.30
N GLY A 235 -11.60 -18.02 -10.79
CA GLY A 235 -12.53 -16.94 -11.11
C GLY A 235 -12.29 -16.43 -12.52
N VAL A 236 -13.11 -16.82 -13.48
CA VAL A 236 -12.96 -16.46 -14.91
C VAL A 236 -13.87 -15.33 -15.36
N ALA A 237 -14.94 -15.09 -14.62
CA ALA A 237 -15.91 -14.03 -14.84
C ALA A 237 -16.63 -13.67 -13.55
N TYR A 238 -17.26 -12.51 -13.53
CA TYR A 238 -18.18 -12.10 -12.45
C TYR A 238 -19.62 -12.11 -12.94
N GLU A 239 -20.54 -12.24 -12.02
CA GLU A 239 -21.95 -11.98 -12.28
C GLU A 239 -22.35 -10.66 -11.61
N MET A 240 -22.93 -9.76 -12.38
CA MET A 240 -23.43 -8.48 -11.91
C MET A 240 -24.79 -8.21 -12.55
N GLU A 241 -25.82 -8.03 -11.73
CA GLU A 241 -27.21 -7.79 -12.19
C GLU A 241 -27.73 -8.88 -13.17
N GLY A 242 -27.36 -10.14 -12.93
CA GLY A 242 -27.75 -11.27 -13.76
C GLY A 242 -27.01 -11.36 -15.11
N LYS A 243 -25.94 -10.58 -15.28
CA LYS A 243 -25.11 -10.62 -16.47
C LYS A 243 -23.68 -11.03 -16.13
N GLN A 244 -23.12 -11.91 -16.95
CA GLN A 244 -21.72 -12.26 -16.87
C GLN A 244 -20.85 -11.11 -17.42
N ILE A 245 -19.82 -10.72 -16.66
CA ILE A 245 -18.83 -9.72 -17.04
C ILE A 245 -17.41 -10.25 -16.83
N GLU A 246 -16.49 -9.85 -17.70
CA GLU A 246 -15.08 -10.27 -17.66
C GLU A 246 -14.13 -9.07 -17.38
N TYR A 247 -14.65 -8.05 -16.74
CA TYR A 247 -13.88 -6.87 -16.30
C TYR A 247 -14.17 -6.54 -14.84
N VAL A 248 -13.24 -5.81 -14.22
CA VAL A 248 -13.43 -5.32 -12.84
C VAL A 248 -14.42 -4.15 -12.91
N PRO A 249 -15.63 -4.27 -12.31
CA PRO A 249 -16.60 -3.18 -12.31
C PRO A 249 -16.16 -2.08 -11.32
N PHE A 250 -16.56 -0.84 -11.60
CA PHE A 250 -16.38 0.33 -10.75
C PHE A 250 -17.72 0.73 -10.12
#